data_0612b7368812ea1ebb8a9731e7441e75
#
_entry.id   0612b7368812ea1ebb8a9731e7441e75
#
_cell.length_a   1.000
_cell.length_b   1.000
_cell.length_c   1.000
_cell.angle_alpha   90.00
_cell.angle_beta   90.00
_cell.angle_gamma   90.00
#
_symmetry.space_group_name_H-M   'P 1'
#
loop_
_entity.id
_entity.type
_entity.pdbx_description
1 polymer ?
#
loop_
_entity_poly.entity_id
_entity_poly.type
_entity_poly.pdbx_seq_one_letter_code
_entity_poly.pdbx_strand_id
1 'polypeptide(L)'
;MNPISYIQEKLRLLDIEASQSQLEQLFRFYELLIEKNKVMNLTSITDFEEVVEKHFMDSLIIHKFRDFSQDIKIIDIGTGAGFPGIPLKILFPKIELVLMDSLNKRLKFLDEVILELGLEQ
;
A
#
# COMPACT_ATOMS: atom_id res chain seq x y z
N MET A 1 19.58 7.19 -6.92
CA MET A 1 19.13 6.12 -6.03
C MET A 1 18.01 5.34 -6.71
N ASN A 2 18.07 4.01 -6.65
CA ASN A 2 17.04 3.23 -7.29
C ASN A 2 15.74 3.27 -6.46
N PRO A 3 14.59 2.95 -7.07
CA PRO A 3 13.29 3.06 -6.39
C PRO A 3 13.19 2.21 -5.11
N ILE A 4 13.74 1.01 -5.14
CA ILE A 4 13.68 0.10 -3.99
C ILE A 4 14.45 0.69 -2.81
N SER A 5 15.66 1.22 -3.07
CA SER A 5 16.46 1.84 -2.01
C SER A 5 15.78 3.08 -1.44
N TYR A 6 15.11 3.84 -2.29
CA TYR A 6 14.39 5.03 -1.84
C TYR A 6 13.26 4.66 -0.87
N ILE A 7 12.48 3.64 -1.23
CA ILE A 7 11.40 3.15 -0.36
C ILE A 7 11.98 2.66 0.96
N GLN A 8 13.04 1.86 0.92
CA GLN A 8 13.68 1.31 2.11
C GLN A 8 14.14 2.42 3.06
N GLU A 9 14.78 3.44 2.51
CA GLU A 9 15.28 4.56 3.30
C GLU A 9 14.15 5.31 4.00
N LYS A 10 13.05 5.55 3.28
CA LYS A 10 11.88 6.22 3.85
C LYS A 10 11.22 5.38 4.95
N LEU A 11 11.11 4.07 4.75
CA LEU A 11 10.51 3.20 5.77
C LEU A 11 11.35 3.20 7.05
N ARG A 12 12.66 3.31 6.94
CA ARG A 12 13.53 3.38 8.11
C ARG A 12 13.26 4.61 8.96
N LEU A 13 12.78 5.69 8.35
CA LEU A 13 12.37 6.87 9.13
C LEU A 13 11.18 6.58 10.03
N LEU A 14 10.40 5.55 9.72
CA LEU A 14 9.28 5.10 10.53
C LEU A 14 9.64 3.88 11.38
N ASP A 15 10.93 3.54 11.47
CA ASP A 15 11.42 2.36 12.18
C ASP A 15 10.84 1.06 11.61
N ILE A 16 10.64 1.00 10.30
CA ILE A 16 10.16 -0.20 9.62
C ILE A 16 11.31 -0.80 8.81
N GLU A 17 11.65 -2.05 9.11
CA GLU A 17 12.60 -2.83 8.32
C GLU A 17 11.79 -3.77 7.44
N ALA A 18 11.84 -3.55 6.14
CA ALA A 18 11.10 -4.34 5.17
C ALA A 18 12.02 -5.35 4.50
N SER A 19 11.48 -6.53 4.19
CA SER A 19 12.20 -7.50 3.40
C SER A 19 12.31 -7.03 1.95
N GLN A 20 13.22 -7.63 1.19
CA GLN A 20 13.33 -7.34 -0.24
C GLN A 20 12.01 -7.61 -0.95
N SER A 21 11.33 -8.69 -0.61
CA SER A 21 10.03 -9.04 -1.18
C SER A 21 8.98 -7.96 -0.90
N GLN A 22 8.93 -7.43 0.31
CA GLN A 22 7.99 -6.38 0.68
C GLN A 22 8.27 -5.09 -0.06
N LEU A 23 9.55 -4.73 -0.22
CA LEU A 23 9.94 -3.55 -0.97
C LEU A 23 9.52 -3.67 -2.43
N GLU A 24 9.70 -4.85 -3.01
CA GLU A 24 9.28 -5.11 -4.39
C GLU A 24 7.75 -5.06 -4.53
N GLN A 25 7.03 -5.56 -3.54
CA GLN A 25 5.56 -5.46 -3.54
C GLN A 25 5.09 -4.00 -3.51
N LEU A 26 5.72 -3.17 -2.69
CA LEU A 26 5.37 -1.74 -2.65
C LEU A 26 5.65 -1.06 -3.99
N PHE A 27 6.80 -1.36 -4.59
CA PHE A 27 7.14 -0.77 -5.89
C PHE A 27 6.19 -1.27 -6.98
N ARG A 28 5.85 -2.56 -6.97
CA ARG A 28 4.90 -3.10 -7.94
C ARG A 28 3.51 -2.49 -7.74
N PHE A 29 3.10 -2.26 -6.51
CA PHE A 29 1.84 -1.56 -6.23
C PHE A 29 1.85 -0.16 -6.84
N TYR A 30 2.96 0.56 -6.67
CA TYR A 30 3.13 1.87 -7.30
C TYR A 30 2.94 1.76 -8.83
N GLU A 31 3.60 0.80 -9.47
CA GLU A 31 3.48 0.64 -10.92
C GLU A 31 2.04 0.37 -11.35
N LEU A 32 1.34 -0.51 -10.64
CA LEU A 32 -0.05 -0.83 -10.93
C LEU A 32 -0.96 0.39 -10.73
N LEU A 33 -0.69 1.18 -9.70
CA LEU A 33 -1.44 2.40 -9.42
C LEU A 33 -1.30 3.40 -10.57
N ILE A 34 -0.07 3.64 -11.03
CA ILE A 34 0.19 4.59 -12.10
C ILE A 34 -0.44 4.11 -13.42
N GLU A 35 -0.32 2.83 -13.71
CA GLU A 35 -0.89 2.25 -14.92
C GLU A 35 -2.42 2.41 -14.94
N LYS A 36 -3.08 2.03 -13.85
CA LYS A 36 -4.54 2.12 -13.78
C LYS A 36 -5.00 3.58 -13.72
N ASN A 37 -4.19 4.46 -13.14
CA ASN A 37 -4.56 5.87 -13.01
C ASN A 37 -4.71 6.56 -14.37
N LYS A 38 -4.12 6.00 -15.43
CA LYS A 38 -4.28 6.52 -16.79
C LYS A 38 -5.70 6.38 -17.30
N VAL A 39 -6.46 5.42 -16.78
CA VAL A 39 -7.81 5.11 -17.27
C VAL A 39 -8.91 5.39 -16.24
N MET A 40 -8.57 5.59 -14.96
CA MET A 40 -9.60 5.85 -13.95
C MET A 40 -9.03 6.63 -12.76
N ASN A 41 -8.95 7.86 -12.79
CA ASN A 41 -8.43 8.78 -11.77
C ASN A 41 -8.46 8.26 -10.32
N LEU A 42 -7.49 7.43 -9.96
CA LEU A 42 -7.37 6.89 -8.61
C LEU A 42 -6.73 7.89 -7.65
N THR A 43 -5.80 8.69 -8.16
CA THR A 43 -5.10 9.68 -7.38
C THR A 43 -4.59 10.80 -8.30
N SER A 44 -4.46 12.00 -7.75
CA SER A 44 -3.82 13.12 -8.45
C SER A 44 -2.30 13.11 -8.27
N ILE A 45 -1.80 12.28 -7.36
CA ILE A 45 -0.37 12.20 -7.05
C ILE A 45 0.22 11.06 -7.86
N THR A 46 1.09 11.36 -8.83
CA THR A 46 1.64 10.38 -9.75
C THR A 46 3.17 10.31 -9.74
N ASP A 47 3.84 11.32 -9.20
CA ASP A 47 5.29 11.30 -9.07
C ASP A 47 5.70 10.26 -8.04
N PHE A 48 6.71 9.42 -8.37
CA PHE A 48 7.12 8.31 -7.51
C PHE A 48 7.45 8.75 -6.09
N GLU A 49 8.28 9.79 -5.95
CA GLU A 49 8.68 10.23 -4.61
C GLU A 49 7.50 10.77 -3.83
N GLU A 50 6.57 11.46 -4.48
CA GLU A 50 5.37 11.94 -3.83
C GLU A 50 4.43 10.80 -3.43
N VAL A 51 4.31 9.77 -4.26
CA VAL A 51 3.51 8.59 -3.90
C VAL A 51 4.09 7.93 -2.65
N VAL A 52 5.41 7.77 -2.59
CA VAL A 52 6.05 7.19 -1.42
C VAL A 52 5.80 8.06 -0.19
N GLU A 53 6.01 9.35 -0.27
CA GLU A 53 5.89 10.24 0.89
C GLU A 53 4.45 10.49 1.30
N LYS A 54 3.56 10.74 0.33
CA LYS A 54 2.19 11.18 0.64
C LYS A 54 1.19 10.04 0.73
N HIS A 55 1.48 8.90 0.09
CA HIS A 55 0.60 7.74 0.18
C HIS A 55 1.16 6.63 1.05
N PHE A 56 2.38 6.18 0.77
CA PHE A 56 2.94 5.06 1.53
C PHE A 56 3.30 5.46 2.96
N MET A 57 4.08 6.51 3.12
CA MET A 57 4.50 6.97 4.45
C MET A 57 3.29 7.38 5.29
N ASP A 58 2.36 8.11 4.70
CA ASP A 58 1.16 8.55 5.40
C ASP A 58 0.31 7.37 5.85
N SER A 59 0.20 6.34 5.01
CA SER A 59 -0.51 5.12 5.37
C SER A 59 0.15 4.38 6.53
N LEU A 60 1.47 4.37 6.56
CA LEU A 60 2.23 3.54 7.50
C LEU A 60 2.55 4.24 8.81
N ILE A 61 2.37 5.55 8.88
CA ILE A 61 2.67 6.29 10.12
C ILE A 61 1.80 5.82 11.30
N ILE A 62 0.65 5.26 11.02
CA ILE A 62 -0.25 4.73 12.04
C ILE A 62 0.41 3.61 12.86
N HIS A 63 1.42 2.96 12.28
CA HIS A 63 2.24 1.96 12.98
C HIS A 63 2.89 2.51 14.25
N LYS A 64 3.13 3.80 14.32
CA LYS A 64 3.71 4.45 15.51
C LYS A 64 2.75 4.45 16.69
N PHE A 65 1.45 4.28 16.42
CA PHE A 65 0.41 4.40 17.44
C PHE A 65 -0.28 3.08 17.75
N ARG A 66 0.01 2.03 16.97
CA ARG A 66 -0.61 0.73 17.16
C ARG A 66 0.29 -0.37 16.60
N ASP A 67 0.36 -1.47 17.33
CA ASP A 67 1.14 -2.63 16.90
C ASP A 67 0.36 -3.46 15.88
N PHE A 68 0.85 -3.49 14.65
CA PHE A 68 0.26 -4.30 13.56
C PHE A 68 1.00 -5.61 13.34
N SER A 69 1.98 -5.95 14.18
CA SER A 69 2.71 -7.21 14.05
C SER A 69 1.90 -8.42 14.52
N GLN A 70 0.73 -8.19 15.08
CA GLN A 70 -0.14 -9.23 15.61
C GLN A 70 -1.30 -9.54 14.66
N ASP A 71 -2.00 -10.65 14.94
CA ASP A 71 -3.19 -11.01 14.19
C ASP A 71 -4.33 -10.07 14.57
N ILE A 72 -4.58 -9.07 13.75
CA ILE A 72 -5.71 -8.16 13.94
C ILE A 72 -6.47 -8.01 12.63
N LYS A 73 -7.74 -7.66 12.74
CA LYS A 73 -8.58 -7.40 11.59
C LYS A 73 -8.71 -5.91 11.38
N ILE A 74 -8.48 -5.47 10.15
CA ILE A 74 -8.62 -4.07 9.76
C ILE A 74 -9.66 -3.98 8.66
N ILE A 75 -10.60 -3.05 8.82
CA ILE A 75 -11.56 -2.74 7.77
C ILE A 75 -11.24 -1.33 7.29
N ASP A 76 -10.89 -1.21 6.03
CA ASP A 76 -10.55 0.07 5.40
C ASP A 76 -11.77 0.54 4.60
N ILE A 77 -12.53 1.45 5.15
CA ILE A 77 -13.78 1.95 4.55
C ILE A 77 -13.46 3.16 3.68
N GLY A 78 -13.93 3.12 2.42
CA GLY A 78 -13.63 4.18 1.48
C GLY A 78 -12.16 4.14 1.07
N THR A 79 -11.65 2.94 0.83
CA THR A 79 -10.23 2.70 0.61
C THR A 79 -9.66 3.39 -0.63
N GLY A 80 -10.50 3.72 -1.62
CA GLY A 80 -10.04 4.36 -2.85
C GLY A 80 -9.03 3.51 -3.61
N ALA A 81 -7.82 4.04 -3.75
CA ALA A 81 -6.72 3.35 -4.43
C ALA A 81 -6.05 2.27 -3.57
N GLY A 82 -6.55 2.02 -2.36
CA GLY A 82 -6.01 0.99 -1.47
C GLY A 82 -5.24 1.54 -0.28
N PHE A 83 -5.46 2.79 0.07
CA PHE A 83 -4.76 3.44 1.18
C PHE A 83 -5.69 3.66 2.37
N PRO A 84 -5.27 3.37 3.57
CA PRO A 84 -3.97 2.85 4.00
C PRO A 84 -3.84 1.33 3.97
N GLY A 85 -4.89 0.61 3.57
CA GLY A 85 -4.98 -0.85 3.72
C GLY A 85 -3.88 -1.64 3.04
N ILE A 86 -3.62 -1.42 1.75
CA ILE A 86 -2.67 -2.22 0.99
C ILE A 86 -1.24 -2.07 1.52
N PRO A 87 -0.70 -0.85 1.73
CA PRO A 87 0.63 -0.73 2.32
C PRO A 87 0.75 -1.42 3.69
N LEU A 88 -0.29 -1.29 4.53
CA LEU A 88 -0.29 -1.96 5.84
C LEU A 88 -0.22 -3.48 5.69
N LYS A 89 -1.01 -4.05 4.78
CA LYS A 89 -1.01 -5.51 4.55
C LYS A 89 0.34 -6.00 4.04
N ILE A 90 0.98 -5.24 3.14
CA ILE A 90 2.29 -5.62 2.61
C ILE A 90 3.31 -5.72 3.73
N LEU A 91 3.38 -4.72 4.61
CA LEU A 91 4.41 -4.67 5.64
C LEU A 91 4.04 -5.41 6.92
N PHE A 92 2.76 -5.66 7.16
CA PHE A 92 2.29 -6.38 8.33
C PHE A 92 1.38 -7.52 7.87
N PRO A 93 1.96 -8.60 7.31
CA PRO A 93 1.17 -9.63 6.63
C PRO A 93 0.23 -10.43 7.53
N LYS A 94 0.36 -10.32 8.85
CA LYS A 94 -0.55 -10.99 9.78
C LYS A 94 -1.91 -10.31 9.89
N ILE A 95 -2.05 -9.08 9.37
CA ILE A 95 -3.34 -8.40 9.38
C ILE A 95 -4.32 -9.14 8.48
N GLU A 96 -5.56 -9.28 8.97
CA GLU A 96 -6.67 -9.66 8.11
C GLU A 96 -7.29 -8.36 7.60
N LEU A 97 -7.19 -8.10 6.29
CA LEU A 97 -7.59 -6.84 5.70
C LEU A 97 -8.88 -6.99 4.90
N VAL A 98 -9.84 -6.12 5.17
CA VAL A 98 -11.06 -5.99 4.36
C VAL A 98 -11.08 -4.58 3.78
N LEU A 99 -11.18 -4.50 2.45
CA LEU A 99 -11.24 -3.23 1.74
C LEU A 99 -12.66 -2.97 1.29
N MET A 100 -13.18 -1.78 1.56
CA MET A 100 -14.53 -1.40 1.19
C MET A 100 -14.51 -0.09 0.43
N ASP A 101 -15.27 -0.02 -0.65
CA ASP A 101 -15.43 1.21 -1.42
C ASP A 101 -16.77 1.17 -2.14
N SER A 102 -17.34 2.34 -2.40
CA SER A 102 -18.62 2.44 -3.08
C SER A 102 -18.53 2.23 -4.59
N LEU A 103 -17.32 2.30 -5.17
CA LEU A 103 -17.14 2.16 -6.61
C LEU A 103 -16.56 0.79 -6.96
N ASN A 104 -17.33 -0.01 -7.72
CA ASN A 104 -16.88 -1.33 -8.16
C ASN A 104 -15.58 -1.28 -8.97
N LYS A 105 -15.36 -0.22 -9.72
CA LYS A 105 -14.13 -0.07 -10.51
C LYS A 105 -12.90 -0.08 -9.63
N ARG A 106 -12.97 0.56 -8.46
CA ARG A 106 -11.88 0.59 -7.50
C ARG A 106 -11.67 -0.79 -6.88
N LEU A 107 -12.76 -1.47 -6.52
CA LEU A 107 -12.68 -2.81 -5.95
C LEU A 107 -12.07 -3.80 -6.94
N LYS A 108 -12.39 -3.70 -8.22
CA LYS A 108 -11.77 -4.55 -9.25
C LYS A 108 -10.29 -4.29 -9.37
N PHE A 109 -9.88 -3.03 -9.32
CA PHE A 109 -8.44 -2.69 -9.31
C PHE A 109 -7.75 -3.31 -8.10
N LEU A 110 -8.37 -3.20 -6.92
CA LEU A 110 -7.79 -3.74 -5.69
C LEU A 110 -7.70 -5.26 -5.73
N ASP A 111 -8.67 -5.94 -6.32
CA ASP A 111 -8.59 -7.39 -6.53
C ASP A 111 -7.40 -7.75 -7.41
N GLU A 112 -7.17 -6.98 -8.47
CA GLU A 112 -6.01 -7.17 -9.34
C GLU A 112 -4.70 -6.98 -8.57
N VAL A 113 -4.63 -5.96 -7.72
CA VAL A 113 -3.45 -5.69 -6.89
C VAL A 113 -3.19 -6.84 -5.93
N ILE A 114 -4.21 -7.29 -5.23
CA ILE A 114 -4.08 -8.39 -4.26
C ILE A 114 -3.56 -9.63 -4.95
N LEU A 115 -4.12 -9.97 -6.11
CA LEU A 115 -3.70 -11.13 -6.87
C LEU A 115 -2.27 -10.99 -7.39
N GLU A 116 -1.95 -9.85 -7.99
CA GLU A 116 -0.63 -9.60 -8.57
C GLU A 116 0.47 -9.61 -7.52
N LEU A 117 0.20 -9.06 -6.34
CA LEU A 117 1.17 -8.99 -5.27
C LEU A 117 1.21 -10.26 -4.41
N GLY A 118 0.29 -11.19 -4.64
CA GLY A 118 0.23 -12.41 -3.85
C GLY A 118 -0.16 -12.19 -2.39
N LEU A 119 -1.01 -11.20 -2.13
CA LEU A 119 -1.44 -10.92 -0.77
C LEU A 119 -2.58 -11.86 -0.36
N GLU A 120 -2.47 -12.39 0.87
CA GLU A 120 -3.53 -13.20 1.45
C GLU A 120 -4.51 -12.31 2.22
N GLN A 121 -5.77 -12.70 2.19
CA GLN A 121 -6.80 -12.02 2.94
C GLN A 121 -7.37 -12.85 4.05
#